data_6994067cf63ebb45d266afbfe2015591
#
_entry.id   6994067cf63ebb45d266afbfe2015591
#
_cell.length_a   1.000
_cell.length_b   1.000
_cell.length_c   1.000
_cell.angle_alpha   90.00
_cell.angle_beta   90.00
_cell.angle_gamma   90.00
#
_symmetry.space_group_name_H-M   'P 1'
#
loop_
_entity.id
_entity.type
_entity.pdbx_description
1 polymer ?
#
loop_
_entity_poly.entity_id
_entity_poly.type
_entity_poly.pdbx_seq_one_letter_code
_entity_poly.pdbx_strand_id
1 'polypeptide(L)'
;GGEFGVRAFIAAYDAESGKQLWRLHTVPSPDEPGGDTWKTDAWKTGGGSVWITGDYDPKRNIAYWGIGNAAPWPGDLHPGDDLYTSSTLALNPDTGKIDGYHQYHWNDSWDWDEIRPPVLINMQHDGQTIDALVHPGRDGYLWTLQQTDSGIKFISGQPFIYQNAFKSLDPQTGRPTYNDDHKPVTGKDVTFCPSLWGGEDWPSESYSDQTHLLYIPANDNMCGAMQGEKKQLIVGQLWLGADPDSIKLLPRADHIGELQAWDVATGKRAWTYPFPDQLFASVLSTAGGLVFVGGTNDRMFRAFDAKTGELLWQQKTNSGIIGMPVAYQVGDTEYVAVQSGWGVDAQRIQESLAKTSMKLDPNAVPQGGVVWVFALRRRP
;
A
#
# COMPACT_ATOMS: atom_id res chain seq x y z
N GLY A 1 3.15 4.66 15.02
CA GLY A 1 2.27 3.61 14.53
C GLY A 1 1.27 3.14 15.57
N GLY A 2 0.24 2.46 15.10
CA GLY A 2 -0.83 1.92 15.91
C GLY A 2 -0.39 0.91 16.96
N GLU A 3 0.68 0.17 16.66
CA GLU A 3 1.25 -0.90 17.46
C GLU A 3 1.92 -0.45 18.78
N PHE A 4 1.89 0.84 19.06
CA PHE A 4 2.35 1.39 20.36
C PHE A 4 1.20 1.68 21.33
N GLY A 5 0.01 1.09 21.07
CA GLY A 5 -1.17 1.26 21.90
C GLY A 5 -1.75 2.68 21.83
N VAL A 6 -1.82 3.24 20.64
CA VAL A 6 -2.36 4.57 20.38
C VAL A 6 -3.68 4.48 19.62
N ARG A 7 -4.50 5.50 19.79
CA ARG A 7 -5.65 5.82 18.98
C ARG A 7 -5.24 6.91 17.98
N ALA A 8 -5.08 6.55 16.73
CA ALA A 8 -4.56 7.47 15.74
C ALA A 8 -5.56 8.55 15.31
N PHE A 9 -5.05 9.57 14.62
CA PHE A 9 -5.86 10.71 14.19
C PHE A 9 -5.25 11.42 12.98
N ILE A 10 -6.08 12.21 12.28
CA ILE A 10 -5.69 13.23 11.31
C ILE A 10 -6.04 14.59 11.93
N ALA A 11 -5.22 15.59 11.73
CA ALA A 11 -5.48 16.95 12.22
C ALA A 11 -5.03 18.01 11.21
N ALA A 12 -5.78 19.11 11.14
CA ALA A 12 -5.38 20.29 10.39
C ALA A 12 -4.93 21.40 11.32
N TYR A 13 -3.94 22.14 10.86
CA TYR A 13 -3.39 23.27 11.55
C TYR A 13 -3.35 24.48 10.62
N ASP A 14 -3.66 25.64 11.16
CA ASP A 14 -3.48 26.90 10.46
C ASP A 14 -1.99 27.14 10.18
N ALA A 15 -1.65 27.38 8.92
CA ALA A 15 -0.26 27.42 8.47
C ALA A 15 0.51 28.63 9.00
N GLU A 16 -0.17 29.72 9.35
CA GLU A 16 0.45 30.96 9.85
C GLU A 16 0.65 30.92 11.37
N SER A 17 -0.42 30.53 12.08
CA SER A 17 -0.45 30.56 13.54
C SER A 17 -0.06 29.25 14.23
N GLY A 18 -0.08 28.12 13.50
CA GLY A 18 0.10 26.77 14.06
C GLY A 18 -1.07 26.31 14.91
N LYS A 19 -2.21 27.04 14.94
CA LYS A 19 -3.38 26.66 15.71
C LYS A 19 -4.07 25.46 15.09
N GLN A 20 -4.37 24.45 15.91
CA GLN A 20 -5.17 23.30 15.46
C GLN A 20 -6.58 23.78 15.11
N LEU A 21 -7.01 23.50 13.86
CA LEU A 21 -8.33 23.83 13.35
C LEU A 21 -9.33 22.71 13.70
N TRP A 22 -8.96 21.46 13.42
CA TRP A 22 -9.74 20.29 13.76
C TRP A 22 -8.85 19.06 13.99
N ARG A 23 -9.45 18.02 14.59
CA ARG A 23 -8.85 16.68 14.74
C ARG A 23 -9.95 15.64 14.55
N LEU A 24 -9.68 14.65 13.73
CA LEU A 24 -10.48 13.47 13.51
C LEU A 24 -9.72 12.25 13.99
N HIS A 25 -10.28 11.48 14.89
CA HIS A 25 -9.74 10.16 15.24
C HIS A 25 -10.12 9.15 14.14
N THR A 26 -9.14 8.40 13.64
CA THR A 26 -9.33 7.35 12.65
C THR A 26 -9.92 6.06 13.23
N VAL A 27 -9.84 5.93 14.55
CA VAL A 27 -10.53 4.91 15.33
C VAL A 27 -11.55 5.64 16.22
N PRO A 28 -12.85 5.58 15.90
CA PRO A 28 -13.88 6.31 16.63
C PRO A 28 -14.15 5.74 18.03
N SER A 29 -14.55 6.60 18.95
CA SER A 29 -15.12 6.19 20.25
C SER A 29 -16.58 5.71 20.06
N PRO A 30 -17.16 5.01 21.03
CA PRO A 30 -18.50 4.43 20.91
C PRO A 30 -19.63 5.44 20.59
N ASP A 31 -19.43 6.71 20.90
CA ASP A 31 -20.36 7.82 20.67
C ASP A 31 -20.08 8.55 19.34
N GLU A 32 -19.00 8.22 18.63
CA GLU A 32 -18.67 8.78 17.32
C GLU A 32 -19.19 7.86 16.20
N PRO A 33 -19.47 8.38 14.97
CA PRO A 33 -19.87 7.57 13.83
C PRO A 33 -18.86 6.45 13.53
N GLY A 34 -19.33 5.21 13.44
CA GLY A 34 -18.50 4.03 13.24
C GLY A 34 -17.97 3.39 14.55
N GLY A 35 -18.15 4.04 15.70
CA GLY A 35 -17.69 3.52 17.01
C GLY A 35 -18.41 2.26 17.45
N ASP A 36 -19.62 2.04 16.97
CA ASP A 36 -20.40 0.82 17.20
C ASP A 36 -19.81 -0.43 16.53
N THR A 37 -18.85 -0.27 15.61
CA THR A 37 -18.11 -1.37 14.98
C THR A 37 -17.03 -1.96 15.87
N TRP A 38 -16.58 -1.24 16.90
CA TRP A 38 -15.67 -1.70 17.94
C TRP A 38 -16.46 -2.29 19.12
N LYS A 39 -16.40 -3.61 19.31
CA LYS A 39 -17.26 -4.33 20.27
C LYS A 39 -16.71 -4.35 21.69
N THR A 40 -15.48 -3.88 21.90
CA THR A 40 -14.81 -3.83 23.21
C THR A 40 -14.09 -2.51 23.39
N ASP A 41 -13.41 -2.34 24.52
CA ASP A 41 -12.54 -1.18 24.79
C ASP A 41 -11.28 -1.10 23.92
N ALA A 42 -11.11 -2.03 22.97
CA ALA A 42 -9.97 -2.05 22.06
C ALA A 42 -9.82 -0.75 21.23
N TRP A 43 -10.91 -0.04 20.98
CA TRP A 43 -10.87 1.26 20.29
C TRP A 43 -9.94 2.29 20.96
N LYS A 44 -9.70 2.17 22.26
CA LYS A 44 -8.81 3.10 23.02
C LYS A 44 -7.37 3.04 22.57
N THR A 45 -6.96 1.90 22.02
CA THR A 45 -5.60 1.60 21.58
C THR A 45 -5.60 0.95 20.18
N GLY A 46 -6.68 1.15 19.41
CA GLY A 46 -7.03 0.36 18.22
C GLY A 46 -6.21 0.63 16.96
N GLY A 47 -5.15 1.43 17.02
CA GLY A 47 -4.28 1.66 15.89
C GLY A 47 -4.86 2.65 14.88
N GLY A 48 -5.08 2.22 13.64
CA GLY A 48 -5.62 3.03 12.55
C GLY A 48 -4.71 4.19 12.16
N SER A 49 -3.39 3.98 12.17
CA SER A 49 -2.40 5.03 11.96
C SER A 49 -2.42 5.55 10.51
N VAL A 50 -2.08 6.83 10.35
CA VAL A 50 -1.97 7.50 9.07
C VAL A 50 -0.54 8.01 8.96
N TRP A 51 0.31 7.30 8.24
CA TRP A 51 1.75 7.55 8.23
C TRP A 51 2.33 7.83 6.84
N ILE A 52 1.46 7.83 5.82
CA ILE A 52 1.76 8.31 4.45
C ILE A 52 0.91 9.55 4.16
N THR A 53 1.35 10.39 3.25
CA THR A 53 0.62 11.57 2.78
C THR A 53 -0.64 11.17 2.04
N GLY A 54 -1.70 11.97 2.22
CA GLY A 54 -2.94 11.85 1.44
C GLY A 54 -2.83 12.46 0.05
N ASP A 55 -3.89 12.32 -0.73
CA ASP A 55 -4.09 12.99 -2.01
C ASP A 55 -5.28 13.96 -1.94
N TYR A 56 -5.36 14.91 -2.86
CA TYR A 56 -6.36 15.97 -2.82
C TYR A 56 -7.03 16.20 -4.17
N ASP A 57 -8.37 16.15 -4.17
CA ASP A 57 -9.20 16.52 -5.30
C ASP A 57 -9.67 17.99 -5.16
N PRO A 58 -9.05 18.95 -5.89
CA PRO A 58 -9.44 20.35 -5.84
C PRO A 58 -10.82 20.62 -6.44
N LYS A 59 -11.33 19.75 -7.30
CA LYS A 59 -12.64 19.90 -7.93
C LYS A 59 -13.76 19.75 -6.91
N ARG A 60 -13.59 18.86 -5.94
CA ARG A 60 -14.59 18.56 -4.90
C ARG A 60 -14.22 19.07 -3.52
N ASN A 61 -13.02 19.60 -3.35
CA ASN A 61 -12.44 19.93 -2.04
C ASN A 61 -12.46 18.71 -1.10
N ILE A 62 -11.96 17.57 -1.60
CA ILE A 62 -11.87 16.32 -0.83
C ILE A 62 -10.40 15.92 -0.71
N ALA A 63 -9.97 15.60 0.52
CA ALA A 63 -8.68 14.98 0.79
C ALA A 63 -8.89 13.47 1.05
N TYR A 64 -8.17 12.62 0.30
CA TYR A 64 -8.19 11.17 0.45
C TYR A 64 -7.03 10.71 1.31
N TRP A 65 -7.33 9.88 2.31
CA TRP A 65 -6.33 9.33 3.20
C TRP A 65 -6.50 7.83 3.36
N GLY A 66 -5.42 7.08 3.19
CA GLY A 66 -5.38 5.68 3.57
C GLY A 66 -5.18 5.52 5.07
N ILE A 67 -5.83 4.52 5.65
CA ILE A 67 -5.80 4.22 7.08
C ILE A 67 -5.19 2.86 7.30
N GLY A 68 -4.25 2.79 8.21
CA GLY A 68 -3.55 1.57 8.58
C GLY A 68 -4.40 0.56 9.34
N ASN A 69 -3.77 -0.54 9.66
CA ASN A 69 -4.34 -1.70 10.34
C ASN A 69 -4.88 -1.40 11.74
N ALA A 70 -5.69 -2.32 12.24
CA ALA A 70 -6.06 -2.36 13.67
C ALA A 70 -4.91 -2.91 14.52
N ALA A 71 -4.86 -2.52 15.81
CA ALA A 71 -3.88 -2.99 16.76
C ALA A 71 -4.55 -3.51 18.06
N PRO A 72 -3.99 -4.60 18.65
CA PRO A 72 -2.90 -5.46 18.16
C PRO A 72 -3.36 -6.30 16.95
N TRP A 73 -2.46 -6.95 16.20
CA TRP A 73 -2.80 -7.59 14.91
C TRP A 73 -3.87 -8.69 14.96
N PRO A 74 -3.87 -9.66 15.91
CA PRO A 74 -4.91 -10.71 15.92
C PRO A 74 -6.32 -10.15 16.10
N GLY A 75 -7.20 -10.37 15.11
CA GLY A 75 -8.53 -9.77 15.09
C GLY A 75 -9.47 -10.22 16.22
N ASP A 76 -9.20 -11.36 16.86
CA ASP A 76 -9.94 -11.79 18.04
C ASP A 76 -9.66 -10.94 19.29
N LEU A 77 -8.60 -10.13 19.27
CA LEU A 77 -8.27 -9.18 20.34
C LEU A 77 -9.02 -7.84 20.22
N HIS A 78 -9.57 -7.54 19.03
CA HIS A 78 -10.38 -6.37 18.74
C HIS A 78 -11.61 -6.75 17.89
N PRO A 79 -12.56 -7.52 18.45
CA PRO A 79 -13.69 -8.02 17.66
C PRO A 79 -14.58 -6.90 17.15
N GLY A 80 -15.04 -7.03 15.90
CA GLY A 80 -15.89 -6.08 15.21
C GLY A 80 -15.37 -5.79 13.81
N ASP A 81 -15.95 -4.80 13.14
CA ASP A 81 -15.48 -4.35 11.81
C ASP A 81 -14.33 -3.36 11.91
N ASP A 82 -14.14 -2.74 13.06
CA ASP A 82 -13.01 -1.87 13.43
C ASP A 82 -12.84 -0.65 12.50
N LEU A 83 -13.97 0.03 12.19
CA LEU A 83 -13.91 1.28 11.41
C LEU A 83 -13.04 2.33 12.14
N TYR A 84 -12.19 3.09 11.45
CA TYR A 84 -11.99 3.09 9.97
C TYR A 84 -10.62 2.49 9.60
N THR A 85 -10.17 1.44 10.29
CA THR A 85 -8.92 0.76 9.93
C THR A 85 -9.02 0.14 8.54
N SER A 86 -7.88 -0.01 7.86
CA SER A 86 -7.76 -0.63 6.53
C SER A 86 -8.75 -0.06 5.50
N SER A 87 -8.83 1.27 5.46
CA SER A 87 -9.81 2.01 4.66
C SER A 87 -9.19 3.18 3.92
N THR A 88 -9.84 3.61 2.84
CA THR A 88 -9.70 4.98 2.33
C THR A 88 -10.80 5.86 2.92
N LEU A 89 -10.41 7.02 3.46
CA LEU A 89 -11.32 8.09 3.87
C LEU A 89 -11.32 9.22 2.84
N ALA A 90 -12.52 9.72 2.50
CA ALA A 90 -12.71 10.98 1.81
C ALA A 90 -13.09 12.03 2.86
N LEU A 91 -12.24 13.03 3.07
CA LEU A 91 -12.38 14.05 4.10
C LEU A 91 -12.59 15.43 3.49
N ASN A 92 -13.50 16.19 4.08
CA ASN A 92 -13.53 17.63 3.85
C ASN A 92 -12.35 18.27 4.60
N PRO A 93 -11.37 18.88 3.91
CA PRO A 93 -10.17 19.41 4.55
C PRO A 93 -10.42 20.64 5.43
N ASP A 94 -11.52 21.38 5.19
CA ASP A 94 -11.85 22.57 5.98
C ASP A 94 -12.43 22.21 7.35
N THR A 95 -13.13 21.07 7.45
CA THR A 95 -13.89 20.69 8.64
C THR A 95 -13.40 19.42 9.32
N GLY A 96 -12.62 18.59 8.61
CA GLY A 96 -12.22 17.25 9.05
C GLY A 96 -13.36 16.22 9.05
N LYS A 97 -14.51 16.56 8.44
CA LYS A 97 -15.65 15.65 8.36
C LYS A 97 -15.42 14.58 7.32
N ILE A 98 -15.79 13.34 7.65
CA ILE A 98 -15.81 12.21 6.70
C ILE A 98 -17.02 12.40 5.78
N ASP A 99 -16.74 12.59 4.49
CA ASP A 99 -17.76 12.67 3.43
C ASP A 99 -18.01 11.31 2.76
N GLY A 100 -17.09 10.36 2.96
CA GLY A 100 -17.22 8.99 2.49
C GLY A 100 -16.04 8.13 2.91
N TYR A 101 -16.21 6.83 2.83
CA TYR A 101 -15.14 5.86 3.07
C TYR A 101 -15.40 4.57 2.31
N HIS A 102 -14.32 3.79 2.11
CA HIS A 102 -14.38 2.39 1.72
C HIS A 102 -13.41 1.60 2.58
N GLN A 103 -13.91 0.59 3.30
CA GLN A 103 -13.08 -0.35 4.06
C GLN A 103 -12.79 -1.54 3.17
N TYR A 104 -11.52 -1.74 2.83
CA TYR A 104 -11.06 -2.80 1.94
C TYR A 104 -11.20 -4.17 2.58
N HIS A 105 -10.83 -4.27 3.85
CA HIS A 105 -11.03 -5.46 4.67
C HIS A 105 -11.32 -5.07 6.12
N TRP A 106 -12.24 -5.77 6.73
CA TRP A 106 -12.69 -5.54 8.10
C TRP A 106 -11.94 -6.45 9.08
N ASN A 107 -11.78 -6.04 10.35
CA ASN A 107 -11.15 -6.84 11.41
C ASN A 107 -9.80 -7.41 10.96
N ASP A 108 -8.90 -6.53 10.51
CA ASP A 108 -7.59 -6.93 10.03
C ASP A 108 -6.86 -7.81 11.05
N SER A 109 -6.17 -8.83 10.57
CA SER A 109 -5.39 -9.75 11.39
C SER A 109 -4.00 -10.04 10.80
N TRP A 110 -3.64 -9.36 9.70
CA TRP A 110 -2.46 -9.68 8.90
C TRP A 110 -1.41 -8.58 8.88
N ASP A 111 -1.69 -7.42 9.51
CA ASP A 111 -0.90 -6.19 9.41
C ASP A 111 -0.98 -5.58 8.00
N TRP A 112 -2.15 -5.65 7.38
CA TRP A 112 -2.35 -5.06 6.07
C TRP A 112 -2.84 -3.62 6.19
N ASP A 113 -1.86 -2.74 6.25
CA ASP A 113 -2.07 -1.29 6.17
C ASP A 113 -2.56 -0.88 4.78
N GLU A 114 -3.73 -0.29 4.67
CA GLU A 114 -4.21 0.31 3.42
C GLU A 114 -3.98 1.83 3.44
N ILE A 115 -2.73 2.21 3.72
CA ILE A 115 -2.35 3.59 4.07
C ILE A 115 -2.13 4.52 2.89
N ARG A 116 -2.00 3.99 1.68
CA ARG A 116 -1.84 4.84 0.51
C ARG A 116 -3.17 5.44 0.08
N PRO A 117 -3.21 6.72 -0.33
CA PRO A 117 -4.40 7.24 -0.99
C PRO A 117 -4.59 6.54 -2.33
N PRO A 118 -5.83 6.37 -2.79
CA PRO A 118 -6.07 5.82 -4.12
C PRO A 118 -5.63 6.79 -5.21
N VAL A 119 -5.21 6.27 -6.34
CA VAL A 119 -4.91 7.07 -7.54
C VAL A 119 -6.21 7.59 -8.15
N LEU A 120 -6.29 8.91 -8.33
CA LEU A 120 -7.46 9.60 -8.89
C LEU A 120 -7.35 9.62 -10.41
N ILE A 121 -8.27 8.94 -11.10
CA ILE A 121 -8.29 8.90 -12.58
C ILE A 121 -9.69 9.07 -13.14
N ASN A 122 -9.75 9.54 -14.39
CA ASN A 122 -10.99 9.45 -15.15
C ASN A 122 -10.93 8.20 -16.04
N MET A 123 -11.93 7.32 -15.91
CA MET A 123 -11.99 6.10 -16.71
C MET A 123 -13.37 5.83 -17.29
N GLN A 124 -13.42 5.03 -18.36
CA GLN A 124 -14.69 4.55 -18.92
C GLN A 124 -15.19 3.35 -18.12
N HIS A 125 -16.46 3.41 -17.69
CA HIS A 125 -17.16 2.31 -17.05
C HIS A 125 -18.61 2.32 -17.48
N ASP A 126 -19.12 1.20 -18.03
CA ASP A 126 -20.47 1.03 -18.55
C ASP A 126 -20.94 2.16 -19.51
N GLY A 127 -20.02 2.61 -20.38
CA GLY A 127 -20.28 3.63 -21.39
C GLY A 127 -20.30 5.07 -20.86
N GLN A 128 -19.93 5.28 -19.59
CA GLN A 128 -19.83 6.60 -18.96
C GLN A 128 -18.39 6.84 -18.49
N THR A 129 -17.99 8.12 -18.48
CA THR A 129 -16.76 8.53 -17.80
C THR A 129 -17.04 8.72 -16.32
N ILE A 130 -16.32 8.03 -15.47
CA ILE A 130 -16.40 8.14 -14.02
C ILE A 130 -15.11 8.70 -13.42
N ASP A 131 -15.24 9.39 -12.29
CA ASP A 131 -14.10 9.75 -11.44
C ASP A 131 -13.77 8.53 -10.56
N ALA A 132 -12.78 7.75 -10.97
CA ALA A 132 -12.39 6.53 -10.29
C ALA A 132 -11.27 6.77 -9.28
N LEU A 133 -11.30 5.96 -8.22
CA LEU A 133 -10.29 5.83 -7.19
C LEU A 133 -9.73 4.42 -7.31
N VAL A 134 -8.48 4.29 -7.72
CA VAL A 134 -7.85 2.97 -7.94
C VAL A 134 -6.79 2.73 -6.89
N HIS A 135 -6.85 1.57 -6.25
CA HIS A 135 -5.96 1.21 -5.14
C HIS A 135 -5.52 -0.25 -5.25
N PRO A 136 -4.25 -0.52 -5.56
CA PRO A 136 -3.68 -1.85 -5.34
C PRO A 136 -3.39 -2.01 -3.85
N GLY A 137 -4.13 -2.93 -3.22
CA GLY A 137 -4.10 -3.12 -1.76
C GLY A 137 -2.95 -4.01 -1.30
N ARG A 138 -2.56 -3.82 -0.04
CA ARG A 138 -1.64 -4.73 0.65
C ARG A 138 -2.25 -6.13 0.78
N ASP A 139 -3.58 -6.23 0.79
CA ASP A 139 -4.37 -7.46 0.74
C ASP A 139 -4.21 -8.27 -0.57
N GLY A 140 -3.55 -7.71 -1.59
CA GLY A 140 -3.31 -8.32 -2.89
C GLY A 140 -4.43 -8.12 -3.91
N TYR A 141 -5.38 -7.25 -3.64
CA TYR A 141 -6.47 -6.89 -4.57
C TYR A 141 -6.21 -5.53 -5.22
N LEU A 142 -6.50 -5.45 -6.50
CA LEU A 142 -6.64 -4.20 -7.22
C LEU A 142 -8.10 -3.74 -7.11
N TRP A 143 -8.31 -2.70 -6.31
CA TRP A 143 -9.61 -2.12 -6.03
C TRP A 143 -9.90 -0.96 -6.96
N THR A 144 -11.11 -0.93 -7.50
CA THR A 144 -11.65 0.21 -8.25
C THR A 144 -12.90 0.71 -7.56
N LEU A 145 -12.87 1.97 -7.16
CA LEU A 145 -13.96 2.66 -6.51
C LEU A 145 -14.37 3.87 -7.36
N GLN A 146 -15.49 4.46 -7.06
CA GLN A 146 -15.96 5.70 -7.70
C GLN A 146 -16.23 6.75 -6.64
N GLN A 147 -15.71 7.96 -6.81
CA GLN A 147 -16.15 9.12 -6.07
C GLN A 147 -17.48 9.61 -6.63
N THR A 148 -18.48 9.73 -5.76
CA THR A 148 -19.80 10.28 -6.06
C THR A 148 -20.09 11.46 -5.14
N ASP A 149 -21.17 12.18 -5.40
CA ASP A 149 -21.63 13.28 -4.51
C ASP A 149 -22.10 12.77 -3.14
N SER A 150 -22.41 11.47 -3.03
CA SER A 150 -22.86 10.83 -1.78
C SER A 150 -21.78 10.00 -1.09
N GLY A 151 -20.53 10.10 -1.53
CA GLY A 151 -19.39 9.38 -0.96
C GLY A 151 -18.73 8.40 -1.94
N ILE A 152 -18.04 7.40 -1.42
CA ILE A 152 -17.29 6.41 -2.19
C ILE A 152 -18.19 5.20 -2.49
N LYS A 153 -18.24 4.78 -3.76
CA LYS A 153 -18.96 3.59 -4.24
C LYS A 153 -17.98 2.53 -4.72
N PHE A 154 -18.18 1.29 -4.32
CA PHE A 154 -17.46 0.13 -4.86
C PHE A 154 -17.86 -0.15 -6.31
N ILE A 155 -16.86 -0.39 -7.17
CA ILE A 155 -17.03 -0.79 -8.58
C ILE A 155 -16.56 -2.21 -8.79
N SER A 156 -15.31 -2.52 -8.42
CA SER A 156 -14.75 -3.87 -8.57
C SER A 156 -13.54 -4.07 -7.66
N GLY A 157 -13.23 -5.34 -7.40
CA GLY A 157 -12.00 -5.78 -6.76
C GLY A 157 -11.56 -7.10 -7.38
N GLN A 158 -10.28 -7.23 -7.72
CA GLN A 158 -9.72 -8.43 -8.29
C GLN A 158 -8.30 -8.67 -7.81
N PRO A 159 -7.87 -9.92 -7.58
CA PRO A 159 -6.50 -10.17 -7.16
C PRO A 159 -5.50 -9.81 -8.27
N PHE A 160 -4.46 -9.06 -7.93
CA PHE A 160 -3.34 -8.78 -8.83
C PHE A 160 -2.12 -9.66 -8.52
N ILE A 161 -2.12 -10.33 -7.36
CA ILE A 161 -1.18 -11.37 -6.96
C ILE A 161 -1.94 -12.57 -6.38
N TYR A 162 -1.23 -13.64 -6.05
CA TYR A 162 -1.85 -14.78 -5.35
C TYR A 162 -2.25 -14.40 -3.93
N GLN A 163 -3.50 -14.70 -3.57
CA GLN A 163 -4.02 -14.55 -2.21
C GLN A 163 -4.91 -15.74 -1.82
N ASN A 164 -5.01 -16.05 -0.52
CA ASN A 164 -5.85 -17.11 0.02
C ASN A 164 -6.67 -16.68 1.26
N ALA A 165 -6.54 -15.43 1.67
CA ALA A 165 -7.24 -14.89 2.84
C ALA A 165 -8.71 -14.61 2.55
N PHE A 166 -9.04 -14.15 1.33
CA PHE A 166 -10.43 -13.88 0.93
C PHE A 166 -11.00 -15.03 0.08
N LYS A 167 -12.18 -15.53 0.46
CA LYS A 167 -12.96 -16.50 -0.34
C LYS A 167 -13.71 -15.82 -1.47
N SER A 168 -14.27 -14.65 -1.20
CA SER A 168 -15.08 -13.87 -2.15
C SER A 168 -15.23 -12.44 -1.68
N LEU A 169 -15.61 -11.57 -2.60
CA LEU A 169 -16.09 -10.22 -2.31
C LEU A 169 -17.60 -10.15 -2.51
N ASP A 170 -18.28 -9.40 -1.67
CA ASP A 170 -19.67 -9.01 -1.92
C ASP A 170 -19.72 -8.13 -3.18
N PRO A 171 -20.56 -8.46 -4.18
CA PRO A 171 -20.54 -7.78 -5.48
C PRO A 171 -21.05 -6.34 -5.45
N GLN A 172 -21.71 -5.91 -4.38
CA GLN A 172 -22.26 -4.57 -4.24
C GLN A 172 -21.37 -3.66 -3.39
N THR A 173 -20.76 -4.23 -2.37
CA THR A 173 -20.01 -3.46 -1.37
C THR A 173 -18.51 -3.69 -1.41
N GLY A 174 -18.04 -4.76 -2.08
CA GLY A 174 -16.65 -5.19 -2.03
C GLY A 174 -16.24 -5.87 -0.72
N ARG A 175 -17.14 -5.98 0.27
CA ARG A 175 -16.81 -6.57 1.57
C ARG A 175 -16.32 -8.02 1.42
N PRO A 176 -15.12 -8.36 1.91
CA PRO A 176 -14.58 -9.70 1.81
C PRO A 176 -15.26 -10.69 2.78
N THR A 177 -15.44 -11.93 2.31
CA THR A 177 -15.66 -13.11 3.15
C THR A 177 -14.33 -13.82 3.34
N TYR A 178 -13.92 -14.03 4.58
CA TYR A 178 -12.61 -14.59 4.89
C TYR A 178 -12.55 -16.11 4.80
N ASN A 179 -11.36 -16.60 4.56
CA ASN A 179 -10.98 -17.97 4.79
C ASN A 179 -10.38 -18.09 6.20
N ASP A 180 -11.17 -18.58 7.14
CA ASP A 180 -10.82 -18.64 8.56
C ASP A 180 -9.56 -19.49 8.85
N ASP A 181 -9.19 -20.40 7.93
CA ASP A 181 -7.96 -21.18 8.04
C ASP A 181 -6.69 -20.33 7.78
N HIS A 182 -6.86 -19.18 7.13
CA HIS A 182 -5.80 -18.24 6.79
C HIS A 182 -5.91 -16.90 7.51
N LYS A 183 -6.78 -16.80 8.53
CA LYS A 183 -6.90 -15.62 9.38
C LYS A 183 -6.19 -15.85 10.72
N PRO A 184 -5.12 -15.08 11.03
CA PRO A 184 -4.43 -15.17 12.31
C PRO A 184 -5.34 -14.87 13.50
N VAL A 185 -5.26 -15.71 14.53
CA VAL A 185 -5.96 -15.56 15.81
C VAL A 185 -5.06 -16.00 16.93
N THR A 186 -5.41 -15.63 18.17
CA THR A 186 -4.64 -16.00 19.37
C THR A 186 -4.49 -17.53 19.49
N GLY A 187 -3.25 -17.97 19.70
CA GLY A 187 -2.90 -19.36 20.03
C GLY A 187 -2.91 -20.33 18.85
N LYS A 188 -3.14 -19.87 17.60
CA LYS A 188 -3.13 -20.69 16.40
C LYS A 188 -2.02 -20.24 15.45
N ASP A 189 -1.20 -21.20 15.00
CA ASP A 189 -0.26 -20.99 13.89
C ASP A 189 -1.04 -20.93 12.58
N VAL A 190 -0.92 -19.81 11.87
CA VAL A 190 -1.62 -19.58 10.61
C VAL A 190 -0.65 -19.18 9.53
N THR A 191 -0.76 -19.82 8.35
CA THR A 191 -0.07 -19.40 7.13
C THR A 191 -1.09 -18.74 6.21
N PHE A 192 -0.74 -17.58 5.66
CA PHE A 192 -1.61 -16.78 4.83
C PHE A 192 -0.84 -16.12 3.67
N CYS A 193 -1.51 -15.83 2.58
CA CYS A 193 -0.95 -15.16 1.42
C CYS A 193 -1.89 -14.01 1.01
N PRO A 194 -1.34 -12.85 0.66
CA PRO A 194 0.08 -12.49 0.70
C PRO A 194 0.65 -12.44 2.13
N SER A 195 1.96 -12.24 2.27
CA SER A 195 2.60 -12.06 3.58
C SER A 195 2.15 -10.77 4.27
N LEU A 196 2.65 -10.50 5.46
CA LEU A 196 2.41 -9.21 6.14
C LEU A 196 2.90 -8.00 5.31
N TRP A 197 3.87 -8.18 4.43
CA TRP A 197 4.33 -7.14 3.50
C TRP A 197 3.37 -6.90 2.34
N GLY A 198 2.37 -7.77 2.16
CA GLY A 198 1.32 -7.64 1.18
C GLY A 198 1.73 -7.85 -0.27
N GLY A 199 0.79 -7.57 -1.14
CA GLY A 199 0.99 -7.52 -2.58
C GLY A 199 1.70 -6.26 -3.03
N GLU A 200 1.36 -5.16 -2.41
CA GLU A 200 2.04 -3.88 -2.47
C GLU A 200 1.98 -3.24 -1.08
N ASP A 201 3.03 -2.54 -0.69
CA ASP A 201 3.10 -1.88 0.61
C ASP A 201 3.01 -0.35 0.41
N TRP A 202 3.76 0.45 1.16
CA TRP A 202 3.77 1.91 1.04
C TRP A 202 4.48 2.48 -0.21
N PRO A 203 5.39 1.79 -0.94
CA PRO A 203 5.90 2.30 -2.20
C PRO A 203 4.78 2.49 -3.22
N SER A 204 4.71 3.68 -3.82
CA SER A 204 3.56 4.05 -4.65
C SER A 204 3.65 3.50 -6.07
N GLU A 205 2.49 3.11 -6.59
CA GLU A 205 2.21 2.90 -8.00
C GLU A 205 2.23 4.21 -8.78
N SER A 206 2.11 4.13 -10.11
CA SER A 206 2.00 5.29 -10.99
C SER A 206 1.03 5.02 -12.13
N TYR A 207 0.21 6.00 -12.48
CA TYR A 207 -0.71 5.94 -13.63
C TYR A 207 -0.24 6.83 -14.77
N SER A 208 -0.46 6.40 -16.00
CA SER A 208 -0.19 7.19 -17.20
C SER A 208 -1.45 7.41 -18.04
N ASP A 209 -1.85 8.67 -18.17
CA ASP A 209 -2.96 9.06 -19.06
C ASP A 209 -2.72 8.75 -20.55
N GLN A 210 -1.46 8.57 -20.96
CA GLN A 210 -1.12 8.27 -22.35
C GLN A 210 -1.29 6.80 -22.71
N THR A 211 -0.99 5.91 -21.75
CA THR A 211 -1.12 4.47 -21.95
C THR A 211 -2.41 3.91 -21.36
N HIS A 212 -3.06 4.66 -20.47
CA HIS A 212 -4.17 4.24 -19.61
C HIS A 212 -3.82 3.04 -18.73
N LEU A 213 -2.52 2.88 -18.39
CA LEU A 213 -2.02 1.80 -17.56
C LEU A 213 -1.62 2.31 -16.16
N LEU A 214 -1.95 1.52 -15.17
CA LEU A 214 -1.44 1.61 -13.80
C LEU A 214 -0.24 0.69 -13.65
N TYR A 215 0.89 1.20 -13.17
CA TYR A 215 2.13 0.45 -12.94
C TYR A 215 2.29 0.18 -11.46
N ILE A 216 2.26 -1.10 -11.09
CA ILE A 216 2.25 -1.56 -9.70
C ILE A 216 3.58 -2.24 -9.37
N PRO A 217 4.30 -1.80 -8.31
CA PRO A 217 5.48 -2.49 -7.79
C PRO A 217 5.03 -3.64 -6.89
N ALA A 218 4.61 -4.75 -7.49
CA ALA A 218 4.01 -5.87 -6.81
C ALA A 218 5.04 -6.87 -6.23
N ASN A 219 4.62 -7.59 -5.18
CA ASN A 219 5.35 -8.73 -4.65
C ASN A 219 4.42 -9.94 -4.59
N ASP A 220 4.65 -10.90 -5.47
CA ASP A 220 3.93 -12.17 -5.52
C ASP A 220 4.73 -13.29 -4.85
N ASN A 221 4.14 -14.46 -4.71
CA ASN A 221 4.78 -15.68 -4.21
C ASN A 221 5.25 -15.64 -2.74
N MET A 222 5.04 -14.55 -2.02
CA MET A 222 5.35 -14.43 -0.59
C MET A 222 4.10 -14.64 0.26
N CYS A 223 4.16 -15.63 1.15
CA CYS A 223 3.17 -15.84 2.20
C CYS A 223 3.77 -15.50 3.57
N GLY A 224 2.91 -15.21 4.53
CA GLY A 224 3.29 -15.02 5.93
C GLY A 224 2.93 -16.22 6.77
N ALA A 225 3.56 -16.33 7.92
CA ALA A 225 3.13 -17.19 9.00
C ALA A 225 3.12 -16.39 10.30
N MET A 226 2.08 -16.56 11.11
CA MET A 226 1.90 -15.82 12.34
C MET A 226 1.15 -16.65 13.37
N GLN A 227 1.58 -16.54 14.62
CA GLN A 227 0.81 -17.00 15.77
C GLN A 227 0.39 -15.80 16.60
N GLY A 228 -0.92 -15.63 16.78
CA GLY A 228 -1.46 -14.59 17.65
C GLY A 228 -1.16 -14.88 19.12
N GLU A 229 -0.87 -13.85 19.89
CA GLU A 229 -0.47 -13.96 21.29
C GLU A 229 -1.07 -12.80 22.10
N LYS A 230 -1.73 -13.14 23.21
CA LYS A 230 -2.27 -12.12 24.11
C LYS A 230 -1.15 -11.55 24.99
N LYS A 231 -0.61 -10.40 24.59
CA LYS A 231 0.41 -9.66 25.34
C LYS A 231 -0.19 -8.46 26.05
N GLN A 232 0.34 -8.11 27.21
CA GLN A 232 -0.02 -6.88 27.89
C GLN A 232 0.61 -5.69 27.18
N LEU A 233 -0.17 -4.65 26.94
CA LEU A 233 0.34 -3.37 26.46
C LEU A 233 1.28 -2.74 27.50
N ILE A 234 2.47 -2.37 27.06
CA ILE A 234 3.41 -1.54 27.80
C ILE A 234 3.59 -0.25 27.00
N VAL A 235 3.18 0.87 27.58
CA VAL A 235 3.21 2.17 26.90
C VAL A 235 4.63 2.50 26.38
N GLY A 236 4.73 2.85 25.11
CA GLY A 236 6.00 3.17 24.44
C GLY A 236 6.80 1.97 23.94
N GLN A 237 6.30 0.75 24.13
CA GLN A 237 6.87 -0.47 23.55
C GLN A 237 5.99 -0.99 22.41
N LEU A 238 6.60 -1.68 21.47
CA LEU A 238 5.92 -2.32 20.37
C LEU A 238 4.99 -3.43 20.88
N TRP A 239 3.72 -3.35 20.48
CA TRP A 239 2.65 -4.24 20.94
C TRP A 239 1.91 -4.84 19.74
N LEU A 240 2.49 -5.85 19.13
CA LEU A 240 1.93 -6.51 17.95
C LEU A 240 0.80 -7.49 18.30
N GLY A 241 0.84 -8.09 19.47
CA GLY A 241 -0.08 -9.19 19.83
C GLY A 241 0.19 -10.46 19.03
N ALA A 242 1.33 -10.55 18.38
CA ALA A 242 1.75 -11.68 17.58
C ALA A 242 3.28 -11.79 17.57
N ASP A 243 3.78 -12.98 17.25
CA ASP A 243 5.14 -13.17 16.79
C ASP A 243 5.07 -13.26 15.24
N PRO A 244 5.49 -12.22 14.51
CA PRO A 244 5.49 -12.24 13.05
C PRO A 244 6.63 -13.14 12.60
N ASP A 245 6.35 -14.42 12.41
CA ASP A 245 7.33 -15.34 11.92
C ASP A 245 7.37 -15.30 10.39
N SER A 246 8.52 -15.41 9.89
CA SER A 246 9.04 -15.77 8.57
C SER A 246 8.11 -15.66 7.35
N ILE A 247 8.64 -15.03 6.32
CA ILE A 247 8.15 -15.21 4.94
C ILE A 247 8.26 -16.70 4.57
N LYS A 248 7.19 -17.22 3.98
CA LYS A 248 7.13 -18.52 3.31
C LYS A 248 6.88 -18.30 1.83
N LEU A 249 7.58 -19.07 1.00
CA LEU A 249 7.38 -18.98 -0.43
C LEU A 249 6.34 -20.00 -0.89
N LEU A 250 5.59 -19.62 -1.93
CA LEU A 250 4.74 -20.59 -2.62
C LEU A 250 5.59 -21.72 -3.23
N PRO A 251 5.06 -22.95 -3.30
CA PRO A 251 5.70 -24.02 -4.03
C PRO A 251 5.99 -23.60 -5.49
N ARG A 252 7.21 -23.76 -5.96
CA ARG A 252 7.68 -23.37 -7.30
C ARG A 252 7.81 -21.86 -7.53
N ALA A 253 7.90 -21.04 -6.48
CA ALA A 253 8.24 -19.64 -6.63
C ALA A 253 9.63 -19.52 -7.30
N ASP A 254 9.69 -18.86 -8.44
CA ASP A 254 10.90 -18.59 -9.21
C ASP A 254 11.29 -17.11 -9.21
N HIS A 255 10.39 -16.26 -8.75
CA HIS A 255 10.58 -14.83 -8.55
C HIS A 255 9.66 -14.32 -7.42
N ILE A 256 9.85 -13.07 -7.00
CA ILE A 256 9.04 -12.42 -5.96
C ILE A 256 8.50 -11.09 -6.46
N GLY A 257 9.39 -10.17 -6.85
CA GLY A 257 9.01 -8.86 -7.31
C GLY A 257 8.45 -8.90 -8.73
N GLU A 258 7.47 -8.06 -8.98
CA GLU A 258 6.90 -7.87 -10.30
C GLU A 258 6.62 -6.37 -10.54
N LEU A 259 7.09 -5.83 -11.65
CA LEU A 259 6.52 -4.59 -12.17
C LEU A 259 5.37 -4.96 -13.08
N GLN A 260 4.16 -4.72 -12.63
CA GLN A 260 2.94 -5.05 -13.36
C GLN A 260 2.35 -3.79 -14.00
N ALA A 261 1.79 -3.91 -15.20
CA ALA A 261 1.00 -2.85 -15.85
C ALA A 261 -0.43 -3.33 -16.08
N TRP A 262 -1.40 -2.56 -15.59
CA TRP A 262 -2.82 -2.90 -15.63
C TRP A 262 -3.63 -1.85 -16.37
N ASP A 263 -4.42 -2.28 -17.32
CA ASP A 263 -5.54 -1.50 -17.85
C ASP A 263 -6.68 -1.57 -16.83
N VAL A 264 -6.83 -0.52 -16.04
CA VAL A 264 -7.80 -0.49 -14.92
C VAL A 264 -9.24 -0.43 -15.41
N ALA A 265 -9.50 0.09 -16.61
CA ALA A 265 -10.85 0.15 -17.18
C ALA A 265 -11.36 -1.24 -17.58
N THR A 266 -10.46 -2.11 -18.05
CA THR A 266 -10.80 -3.48 -18.47
C THR A 266 -10.49 -4.52 -17.40
N GLY A 267 -9.76 -4.17 -16.36
CA GLY A 267 -9.28 -5.09 -15.34
C GLY A 267 -8.29 -6.12 -15.86
N LYS A 268 -7.56 -5.80 -16.94
CA LYS A 268 -6.60 -6.73 -17.56
C LYS A 268 -5.17 -6.29 -17.35
N ARG A 269 -4.33 -7.25 -17.01
CA ARG A 269 -2.88 -7.07 -16.95
C ARG A 269 -2.34 -7.00 -18.37
N ALA A 270 -1.71 -5.86 -18.72
CA ALA A 270 -1.13 -5.63 -20.05
C ALA A 270 0.22 -6.34 -20.19
N TRP A 271 1.08 -6.20 -19.18
CA TRP A 271 2.39 -6.85 -19.12
C TRP A 271 2.89 -6.99 -17.69
N THR A 272 3.90 -7.84 -17.50
CA THR A 272 4.61 -8.06 -16.22
C THR A 272 6.09 -8.22 -16.50
N TYR A 273 6.92 -7.60 -15.66
CA TYR A 273 8.36 -7.83 -15.64
C TYR A 273 8.76 -8.41 -14.28
N PRO A 274 9.22 -9.67 -14.20
CA PRO A 274 9.56 -10.33 -12.95
C PRO A 274 10.96 -9.94 -12.45
N PHE A 275 11.14 -9.94 -11.12
CA PHE A 275 12.41 -9.78 -10.44
C PHE A 275 12.65 -10.95 -9.49
N PRO A 276 13.89 -11.47 -9.40
CA PRO A 276 14.19 -12.63 -8.53
C PRO A 276 13.86 -12.39 -7.06
N ASP A 277 14.11 -11.18 -6.56
CA ASP A 277 13.87 -10.72 -5.20
C ASP A 277 12.70 -9.71 -5.14
N GLN A 278 12.43 -9.18 -3.95
CA GLN A 278 11.34 -8.22 -3.76
C GLN A 278 11.51 -6.97 -4.65
N LEU A 279 10.39 -6.38 -5.03
CA LEU A 279 10.31 -5.04 -5.61
C LEU A 279 9.74 -4.08 -4.56
N PHE A 280 10.62 -3.32 -3.89
CA PHE A 280 10.22 -2.43 -2.80
C PHE A 280 10.65 -0.99 -3.07
N ALA A 281 10.02 -0.37 -4.06
CA ALA A 281 10.24 1.03 -4.45
C ALA A 281 9.04 1.60 -5.21
N SER A 282 8.87 2.92 -5.09
CA SER A 282 7.85 3.63 -5.86
C SER A 282 8.18 3.69 -7.35
N VAL A 283 7.14 3.72 -8.16
CA VAL A 283 7.20 3.79 -9.62
C VAL A 283 6.99 5.23 -10.08
N LEU A 284 7.69 5.63 -11.13
CA LEU A 284 7.46 6.90 -11.82
C LEU A 284 7.14 6.62 -13.29
N SER A 285 5.98 7.03 -13.76
CA SER A 285 5.66 7.10 -15.20
C SER A 285 5.85 8.52 -15.73
N THR A 286 6.30 8.64 -16.98
CA THR A 286 6.52 9.95 -17.61
C THR A 286 5.68 10.13 -18.87
N ALA A 287 5.39 11.37 -19.22
CA ALA A 287 4.72 11.71 -20.47
C ALA A 287 5.50 11.29 -21.72
N GLY A 288 6.82 11.03 -21.59
CA GLY A 288 7.66 10.49 -22.65
C GLY A 288 7.50 8.98 -22.89
N GLY A 289 6.62 8.31 -22.17
CA GLY A 289 6.37 6.87 -22.33
C GLY A 289 7.39 5.97 -21.63
N LEU A 290 8.05 6.46 -20.60
CA LEU A 290 8.98 5.69 -19.77
C LEU A 290 8.38 5.41 -18.38
N VAL A 291 8.74 4.24 -17.83
CA VAL A 291 8.45 3.86 -16.46
C VAL A 291 9.75 3.58 -15.73
N PHE A 292 9.98 4.28 -14.61
CA PHE A 292 11.18 4.13 -13.81
C PHE A 292 10.88 3.43 -12.48
N VAL A 293 11.74 2.48 -12.09
CA VAL A 293 11.65 1.79 -10.80
C VAL A 293 13.03 1.28 -10.35
N GLY A 294 13.21 1.18 -9.03
CA GLY A 294 14.32 0.49 -8.38
C GLY A 294 13.80 -0.61 -7.45
N GLY A 295 14.35 -0.73 -6.24
CA GLY A 295 13.75 -1.52 -5.15
C GLY A 295 14.15 -2.97 -5.06
N THR A 296 15.07 -3.42 -5.92
CA THR A 296 15.63 -4.77 -5.91
C THR A 296 17.02 -4.83 -5.26
N ASN A 297 17.44 -6.01 -4.77
CA ASN A 297 18.72 -6.22 -4.08
C ASN A 297 19.93 -6.01 -5.00
N ASP A 298 19.76 -6.05 -6.31
CA ASP A 298 20.82 -5.80 -7.28
C ASP A 298 21.21 -4.32 -7.40
N ARG A 299 20.44 -3.42 -6.76
CA ARG A 299 20.66 -1.97 -6.70
C ARG A 299 20.51 -1.26 -8.05
N MET A 300 19.78 -1.85 -8.99
CA MET A 300 19.57 -1.26 -10.31
C MET A 300 18.42 -0.26 -10.27
N PHE A 301 18.63 0.93 -10.83
CA PHE A 301 17.58 1.83 -11.25
C PHE A 301 17.31 1.58 -12.73
N ARG A 302 16.06 1.35 -13.10
CA ARG A 302 15.66 0.86 -14.41
C ARG A 302 14.66 1.78 -15.06
N ALA A 303 14.70 1.85 -16.41
CA ALA A 303 13.69 2.47 -17.23
C ALA A 303 13.12 1.44 -18.22
N PHE A 304 11.80 1.38 -18.29
CA PHE A 304 11.04 0.48 -19.15
C PHE A 304 10.21 1.28 -20.16
N ASP A 305 9.93 0.69 -21.32
CA ASP A 305 8.88 1.16 -22.20
C ASP A 305 7.52 0.99 -21.53
N ALA A 306 6.76 2.07 -21.42
CA ALA A 306 5.50 2.11 -20.69
C ALA A 306 4.42 1.19 -21.28
N LYS A 307 4.42 0.95 -22.61
CA LYS A 307 3.42 0.13 -23.29
C LYS A 307 3.74 -1.35 -23.30
N THR A 308 5.02 -1.68 -23.39
CA THR A 308 5.46 -3.06 -23.62
C THR A 308 6.12 -3.73 -22.43
N GLY A 309 6.62 -2.96 -21.46
CA GLY A 309 7.44 -3.47 -20.36
C GLY A 309 8.85 -3.88 -20.76
N GLU A 310 9.31 -3.50 -21.96
CA GLU A 310 10.67 -3.75 -22.41
C GLU A 310 11.66 -2.94 -21.55
N LEU A 311 12.70 -3.59 -21.05
CA LEU A 311 13.78 -2.92 -20.32
C LEU A 311 14.66 -2.13 -21.31
N LEU A 312 14.59 -0.80 -21.24
CA LEU A 312 15.32 0.08 -22.15
C LEU A 312 16.67 0.54 -21.60
N TRP A 313 16.76 0.69 -20.29
CA TRP A 313 17.97 1.18 -19.63
C TRP A 313 18.02 0.76 -18.18
N GLN A 314 19.25 0.61 -17.66
CA GLN A 314 19.48 0.40 -16.22
C GLN A 314 20.85 0.95 -15.79
N GLN A 315 20.91 1.38 -14.53
CA GLN A 315 22.12 1.88 -13.88
C GLN A 315 22.22 1.34 -12.47
N LYS A 316 23.37 0.75 -12.14
CA LYS A 316 23.65 0.34 -10.75
C LYS A 316 23.99 1.55 -9.89
N THR A 317 23.34 1.65 -8.72
CA THR A 317 23.58 2.69 -7.73
C THR A 317 24.44 2.19 -6.58
N ASN A 318 24.81 3.11 -5.67
CA ASN A 318 25.68 2.77 -4.53
C ASN A 318 24.97 1.94 -3.43
N SER A 319 23.66 2.12 -3.28
CA SER A 319 22.80 1.36 -2.34
C SER A 319 21.54 0.89 -3.08
N GLY A 320 20.59 0.27 -2.38
CA GLY A 320 19.27 0.01 -2.94
C GLY A 320 18.49 1.32 -3.19
N ILE A 321 17.30 1.21 -3.76
CA ILE A 321 16.45 2.36 -4.08
C ILE A 321 15.07 2.09 -3.50
N ILE A 322 14.72 2.82 -2.45
CA ILE A 322 13.34 2.85 -1.92
C ILE A 322 12.73 4.24 -2.04
N GLY A 323 13.56 5.26 -2.37
CA GLY A 323 13.10 6.63 -2.57
C GLY A 323 12.21 6.76 -3.80
N MET A 324 11.26 7.70 -3.74
CA MET A 324 10.37 8.01 -4.84
C MET A 324 11.12 8.74 -5.94
N PRO A 325 11.16 8.23 -7.18
CA PRO A 325 11.74 8.96 -8.29
C PRO A 325 10.89 10.19 -8.63
N VAL A 326 11.54 11.28 -9.06
CA VAL A 326 10.86 12.48 -9.54
C VAL A 326 11.42 12.90 -10.90
N ALA A 327 10.56 13.30 -11.82
CA ALA A 327 10.95 13.93 -13.07
C ALA A 327 10.76 15.46 -12.97
N TYR A 328 11.72 16.21 -13.50
CA TYR A 328 11.64 17.67 -13.57
C TYR A 328 12.42 18.20 -14.76
N GLN A 329 12.14 19.43 -15.18
CA GLN A 329 12.79 20.08 -16.31
C GLN A 329 13.54 21.31 -15.88
N VAL A 330 14.77 21.46 -16.41
CA VAL A 330 15.57 22.70 -16.27
C VAL A 330 16.02 23.13 -17.68
N GLY A 331 15.56 24.28 -18.11
CA GLY A 331 15.70 24.69 -19.53
C GLY A 331 15.05 23.66 -20.44
N ASP A 332 15.78 23.19 -21.43
CA ASP A 332 15.32 22.18 -22.40
C ASP A 332 15.70 20.73 -22.03
N THR A 333 16.25 20.54 -20.84
CA THR A 333 16.71 19.22 -20.38
C THR A 333 15.77 18.68 -19.33
N GLU A 334 15.28 17.46 -19.55
CA GLU A 334 14.53 16.70 -18.56
C GLU A 334 15.48 15.88 -17.69
N TYR A 335 15.20 15.85 -16.41
CA TYR A 335 15.97 15.11 -15.41
C TYR A 335 15.07 14.13 -14.64
N VAL A 336 15.65 13.01 -14.27
CA VAL A 336 15.06 12.09 -13.29
C VAL A 336 15.98 12.02 -12.09
N ALA A 337 15.47 12.37 -10.91
CA ALA A 337 16.20 12.26 -9.65
C ALA A 337 15.60 11.13 -8.81
N VAL A 338 16.49 10.39 -8.11
CA VAL A 338 16.08 9.34 -7.19
C VAL A 338 17.05 9.25 -6.02
N GLN A 339 16.52 9.03 -4.83
CA GLN A 339 17.32 8.76 -3.65
C GLN A 339 17.68 7.27 -3.62
N SER A 340 18.99 6.98 -3.66
CA SER A 340 19.53 5.66 -3.41
C SER A 340 19.88 5.52 -1.94
N GLY A 341 19.18 4.65 -1.25
CA GLY A 341 19.32 4.29 0.16
C GLY A 341 18.49 3.04 0.42
N TRP A 342 18.81 2.29 1.47
CA TRP A 342 18.09 1.07 1.83
C TRP A 342 17.39 1.26 3.18
N GLY A 343 16.08 1.10 3.20
CA GLY A 343 15.25 1.32 4.38
C GLY A 343 15.11 0.08 5.25
N VAL A 344 14.54 0.30 6.43
CA VAL A 344 14.37 -0.75 7.44
C VAL A 344 13.49 -1.89 6.92
N ASP A 345 12.38 -1.57 6.24
CA ASP A 345 11.43 -2.58 5.78
C ASP A 345 12.02 -3.42 4.64
N ALA A 346 12.65 -2.79 3.66
CA ALA A 346 13.37 -3.49 2.60
C ALA A 346 14.46 -4.41 3.16
N GLN A 347 15.18 -3.96 4.19
CA GLN A 347 16.19 -4.77 4.89
C GLN A 347 15.56 -5.97 5.62
N ARG A 348 14.43 -5.78 6.31
CA ARG A 348 13.70 -6.86 6.99
C ARG A 348 13.18 -7.92 6.02
N ILE A 349 12.62 -7.49 4.87
CA ILE A 349 12.21 -8.41 3.81
C ILE A 349 13.41 -9.22 3.32
N GLN A 350 14.52 -8.57 3.02
CA GLN A 350 15.74 -9.22 2.56
C GLN A 350 16.27 -10.24 3.57
N GLU A 351 16.31 -9.90 4.86
CA GLU A 351 16.72 -10.80 5.95
C GLU A 351 15.77 -12.01 6.09
N SER A 352 14.47 -11.78 5.91
CA SER A 352 13.46 -12.85 5.94
C SER A 352 13.59 -13.77 4.73
N LEU A 353 13.80 -13.22 3.53
CA LEU A 353 14.02 -14.01 2.31
C LEU A 353 15.33 -14.81 2.33
N ALA A 354 16.36 -14.31 3.01
CA ALA A 354 17.61 -15.04 3.22
C ALA A 354 17.41 -16.37 3.96
N LYS A 355 16.36 -16.49 4.77
CA LYS A 355 16.00 -17.70 5.52
C LYS A 355 15.16 -18.69 4.69
N THR A 356 14.72 -18.29 3.50
CA THR A 356 13.91 -19.13 2.60
C THR A 356 14.77 -20.01 1.68
N SER A 357 14.12 -20.77 0.81
CA SER A 357 14.80 -21.56 -0.23
C SER A 357 15.58 -20.72 -1.26
N MET A 358 15.25 -19.44 -1.41
CA MET A 358 15.96 -18.52 -2.31
C MET A 358 17.35 -18.13 -1.82
N LYS A 359 17.59 -18.22 -0.49
CA LYS A 359 18.91 -17.99 0.14
C LYS A 359 19.58 -16.68 -0.31
N LEU A 360 18.81 -15.60 -0.40
CA LEU A 360 19.33 -14.28 -0.74
C LEU A 360 20.34 -13.81 0.30
N ASP A 361 21.38 -13.09 -0.14
CA ASP A 361 22.36 -12.52 0.79
C ASP A 361 21.72 -11.36 1.58
N PRO A 362 21.59 -11.47 2.91
CA PRO A 362 21.01 -10.41 3.74
C PRO A 362 21.86 -9.13 3.78
N ASN A 363 23.12 -9.19 3.30
CA ASN A 363 24.03 -8.05 3.25
C ASN A 363 24.31 -7.57 1.81
N ALA A 364 23.54 -8.01 0.83
CA ALA A 364 23.75 -7.67 -0.58
C ALA A 364 23.66 -6.17 -0.87
N VAL A 365 22.86 -5.44 -0.07
CA VAL A 365 22.65 -4.01 -0.25
C VAL A 365 23.37 -3.22 0.86
N PRO A 366 24.44 -2.47 0.52
CA PRO A 366 25.12 -1.64 1.50
C PRO A 366 24.22 -0.47 1.92
N GLN A 367 24.29 -0.11 3.21
CA GLN A 367 23.66 1.09 3.74
C GLN A 367 24.33 2.35 3.16
N GLY A 368 23.57 3.41 3.03
CA GLY A 368 24.05 4.69 2.53
C GLY A 368 22.93 5.52 1.91
N GLY A 369 23.20 6.77 1.66
CA GLY A 369 22.23 7.68 1.05
C GLY A 369 22.91 8.63 0.07
N VAL A 370 22.49 8.60 -1.20
CA VAL A 370 22.95 9.48 -2.28
C VAL A 370 21.75 9.84 -3.15
N VAL A 371 21.64 11.08 -3.54
CA VAL A 371 20.68 11.48 -4.59
C VAL A 371 21.38 11.35 -5.94
N TRP A 372 20.85 10.49 -6.79
CA TRP A 372 21.24 10.34 -8.18
C TRP A 372 20.38 11.23 -9.05
N VAL A 373 20.99 11.93 -10.02
CA VAL A 373 20.30 12.75 -11.00
C VAL A 373 20.74 12.33 -12.39
N PHE A 374 19.80 11.91 -13.22
CA PHE A 374 20.00 11.47 -14.59
C PHE A 374 19.41 12.50 -15.54
N ALA A 375 20.19 12.93 -16.53
CA ALA A 375 19.71 13.82 -17.58
C ALA A 375 19.23 12.97 -18.78
N LEU A 376 18.02 13.20 -19.23
CA LEU A 376 17.49 12.59 -20.46
C LEU A 376 18.01 13.41 -21.65
N ARG A 377 18.89 12.81 -22.44
CA ARG A 377 19.40 13.46 -23.66
C ARG A 377 18.38 13.29 -24.77
N ARG A 378 17.99 14.40 -25.40
CA ARG A 378 17.30 14.30 -26.69
C ARG A 378 18.26 13.61 -27.67
N ARG A 379 17.78 12.62 -28.39
CA ARG A 379 18.54 12.10 -29.55
C ARG A 379 18.69 13.24 -30.55
N PRO A 380 19.89 13.46 -31.11
CA PRO A 380 20.09 14.50 -32.11
C PRO A 380 19.22 14.29 -33.35
#